data_e64a0351058ec2c5f4e570828cca1aa0
#
_entry.id   e64a0351058ec2c5f4e570828cca1aa0
#
_cell.length_a   1.000
_cell.length_b   1.000
_cell.length_c   1.000
_cell.angle_alpha   90.00
_cell.angle_beta   90.00
_cell.angle_gamma   90.00
#
_symmetry.space_group_name_H-M   'P 1'
#
loop_
_entity.id
_entity.type
_entity.pdbx_description
1 polymer ?
#
loop_
_entity_poly.entity_id
_entity_poly.type
_entity_poly.pdbx_seq_one_letter_code
_entity_poly.pdbx_strand_id
1 'polypeptide(L)'
;MLLRDLYEAPVKTAAMAFGRLNPPTIGHAKLVAAIEAQEGDHYLFLSQTQKPKTDPLDFATKMKLAKQFFPGINVGHQAVRTPIQALEQLQGLGYTDVVFIAGSDRVDGFQKLFDTYNGQPDKTGKVPFKFNSIKVVSAGERDPDADGAEGMSASKMRAAAAAGDLESFAQGVPTPALAQQMYDAVRKGMGVKDEQPVEESDLVLDKGGLVEYLRDMIKDYVMKEDDVEKLSKLLKFMVGKEVKAHGNQRYRITAEDIVEAMKRG
;
A
#
# COMPACT_ATOMS: atom_id res chain seq x y z
N MET A 1 -55.37 -7.97 -14.94
CA MET A 1 -54.23 -7.66 -14.07
C MET A 1 -54.03 -8.88 -13.20
N LEU A 2 -53.06 -9.69 -13.54
CA LEU A 2 -52.81 -10.96 -12.87
C LEU A 2 -52.03 -10.67 -11.59
N LEU A 3 -52.33 -11.34 -10.47
CA LEU A 3 -51.67 -11.27 -9.18
C LEU A 3 -50.14 -11.48 -9.23
N ARG A 4 -49.62 -11.85 -10.39
CA ARG A 4 -48.20 -12.07 -10.64
C ARG A 4 -47.38 -10.78 -10.78
N ASP A 5 -48.02 -9.62 -11.07
CA ASP A 5 -47.44 -8.30 -11.25
C ASP A 5 -47.21 -7.56 -9.92
N LEU A 6 -47.66 -8.14 -8.79
CA LEU A 6 -47.62 -7.52 -7.46
C LEU A 6 -46.45 -7.97 -6.59
N TYR A 7 -45.56 -8.85 -7.10
CA TYR A 7 -44.39 -9.35 -6.35
C TYR A 7 -43.12 -9.41 -7.21
N GLU A 8 -42.78 -8.33 -7.91
CA GLU A 8 -41.40 -8.14 -8.26
C GLU A 8 -40.65 -7.75 -6.99
N ALA A 9 -39.72 -8.61 -6.55
CA ALA A 9 -38.85 -8.26 -5.42
C ALA A 9 -38.19 -6.92 -5.73
N PRO A 10 -38.14 -5.98 -4.80
CA PRO A 10 -37.57 -4.66 -5.04
C PRO A 10 -36.13 -4.80 -5.56
N VAL A 11 -35.84 -4.10 -6.65
CA VAL A 11 -34.47 -4.04 -7.19
C VAL A 11 -33.55 -3.50 -6.10
N LYS A 12 -32.53 -4.27 -5.75
CA LYS A 12 -31.52 -3.88 -4.78
C LYS A 12 -30.15 -3.87 -5.46
N THR A 13 -29.59 -2.69 -5.66
CA THR A 13 -28.33 -2.49 -6.39
C THR A 13 -27.16 -2.35 -5.43
N ALA A 14 -26.03 -2.97 -5.78
CA ALA A 14 -24.73 -2.73 -5.17
C ALA A 14 -23.75 -2.22 -6.21
N ALA A 15 -23.04 -1.16 -5.90
CA ALA A 15 -21.86 -0.72 -6.64
C ALA A 15 -20.59 -1.21 -5.95
N MET A 16 -19.66 -1.84 -6.69
CA MET A 16 -18.49 -2.44 -6.08
C MET A 16 -17.23 -2.35 -6.93
N ALA A 17 -16.08 -2.43 -6.26
CA ALA A 17 -14.82 -2.77 -6.89
C ALA A 17 -14.10 -3.89 -6.13
N PHE A 18 -13.17 -4.56 -6.82
CA PHE A 18 -12.26 -5.53 -6.22
C PHE A 18 -10.82 -5.17 -6.56
N GLY A 19 -9.98 -4.98 -5.54
CA GLY A 19 -8.62 -4.51 -5.75
C GLY A 19 -7.58 -5.10 -4.79
N ARG A 20 -6.30 -4.92 -5.15
CA ARG A 20 -5.18 -5.31 -4.28
C ARG A 20 -4.92 -4.28 -3.18
N LEU A 21 -5.01 -3.00 -3.49
CA LEU A 21 -4.74 -1.87 -2.58
C LEU A 21 -3.48 -2.10 -1.74
N ASN A 22 -2.35 -2.31 -2.39
CA ASN A 22 -1.13 -2.72 -1.70
C ASN A 22 0.11 -1.90 -2.11
N PRO A 23 0.22 -0.66 -1.59
CA PRO A 23 -0.70 0.05 -0.70
C PRO A 23 -1.87 0.73 -1.44
N PRO A 24 -2.89 1.23 -0.71
CA PRO A 24 -3.86 2.20 -1.23
C PRO A 24 -3.16 3.43 -1.81
N THR A 25 -3.70 3.98 -2.91
CA THR A 25 -3.13 5.16 -3.60
C THR A 25 -4.22 6.16 -3.94
N ILE A 26 -3.84 7.37 -4.34
CA ILE A 26 -4.76 8.37 -4.90
C ILE A 26 -5.58 7.81 -6.08
N GLY A 27 -4.98 6.95 -6.91
CA GLY A 27 -5.72 6.25 -7.97
C GLY A 27 -6.83 5.33 -7.46
N HIS A 28 -6.68 4.76 -6.25
CA HIS A 28 -7.76 4.01 -5.61
C HIS A 28 -8.83 4.93 -5.02
N ALA A 29 -8.50 6.15 -4.61
CA ALA A 29 -9.50 7.16 -4.22
C ALA A 29 -10.40 7.55 -5.41
N LYS A 30 -9.83 7.70 -6.61
CA LYS A 30 -10.62 7.90 -7.85
C LYS A 30 -11.58 6.72 -8.12
N LEU A 31 -11.10 5.49 -7.91
CA LEU A 31 -11.93 4.28 -8.03
C LEU A 31 -13.09 4.28 -7.03
N VAL A 32 -12.81 4.66 -5.76
CA VAL A 32 -13.85 4.74 -4.72
C VAL A 32 -14.86 5.84 -5.04
N ALA A 33 -14.42 7.02 -5.47
CA ALA A 33 -15.32 8.09 -5.90
C ALA A 33 -16.23 7.64 -7.06
N ALA A 34 -15.72 6.81 -7.99
CA ALA A 34 -16.54 6.25 -9.06
C ALA A 34 -17.55 5.20 -8.55
N ILE A 35 -17.27 4.49 -7.45
CA ILE A 35 -18.25 3.62 -6.79
C ILE A 35 -19.33 4.49 -6.11
N GLU A 36 -18.93 5.49 -5.36
CA GLU A 36 -19.84 6.39 -4.62
C GLU A 36 -20.76 7.22 -5.54
N ALA A 37 -20.35 7.41 -6.80
CA ALA A 37 -21.18 8.05 -7.83
C ALA A 37 -22.28 7.15 -8.41
N GLN A 38 -22.30 5.84 -8.09
CA GLN A 38 -23.35 4.93 -8.53
C GLN A 38 -24.50 4.91 -7.51
N GLU A 39 -25.67 4.50 -8.00
CA GLU A 39 -26.82 4.24 -7.13
C GLU A 39 -26.64 2.94 -6.32
N GLY A 40 -27.26 2.88 -5.14
CA GLY A 40 -27.30 1.70 -4.28
C GLY A 40 -26.24 1.70 -3.17
N ASP A 41 -25.97 0.52 -2.61
CA ASP A 41 -24.98 0.35 -1.54
C ASP A 41 -23.56 0.18 -2.10
N HIS A 42 -22.57 0.74 -1.44
CA HIS A 42 -21.21 0.84 -1.95
C HIS A 42 -20.26 -0.14 -1.25
N TYR A 43 -19.47 -0.89 -2.04
CA TYR A 43 -18.54 -1.91 -1.56
C TYR A 43 -17.17 -1.82 -2.19
N LEU A 44 -16.13 -1.99 -1.37
CA LEU A 44 -14.76 -2.15 -1.81
C LEU A 44 -14.20 -3.47 -1.26
N PHE A 45 -14.10 -4.49 -2.11
CA PHE A 45 -13.51 -5.77 -1.72
C PHE A 45 -12.00 -5.79 -1.98
N LEU A 46 -11.26 -6.43 -1.07
CA LEU A 46 -9.81 -6.47 -1.09
C LEU A 46 -9.30 -7.90 -1.31
N SER A 47 -8.28 -8.03 -2.17
CA SER A 47 -7.57 -9.30 -2.31
C SER A 47 -6.84 -9.65 -1.02
N GLN A 48 -6.68 -10.94 -0.74
CA GLN A 48 -5.93 -11.43 0.42
C GLN A 48 -4.49 -11.84 0.06
N THR A 49 -4.03 -11.51 -1.15
CA THR A 49 -2.66 -11.77 -1.58
C THR A 49 -1.69 -10.98 -0.71
N GLN A 50 -0.65 -11.68 -0.23
CA GLN A 50 0.46 -11.09 0.49
C GLN A 50 1.77 -11.64 -0.06
N LYS A 51 2.68 -10.73 -0.46
CA LYS A 51 4.04 -11.03 -0.95
C LYS A 51 4.93 -9.84 -0.61
N PRO A 52 6.07 -10.03 0.05
CA PRO A 52 6.91 -8.92 0.54
C PRO A 52 7.21 -7.84 -0.52
N LYS A 53 7.55 -8.23 -1.74
CA LYS A 53 7.94 -7.29 -2.81
C LYS A 53 6.77 -6.60 -3.51
N THR A 54 5.65 -7.31 -3.73
CA THR A 54 4.55 -6.82 -4.60
C THR A 54 3.27 -6.49 -3.83
N ASP A 55 3.04 -7.17 -2.72
CA ASP A 55 1.85 -7.06 -1.89
C ASP A 55 2.22 -7.11 -0.39
N PRO A 56 3.03 -6.14 0.12
CA PRO A 56 3.63 -6.21 1.46
C PRO A 56 2.61 -6.15 2.59
N LEU A 57 1.49 -5.46 2.40
CA LEU A 57 0.47 -5.35 3.45
C LEU A 57 -0.35 -6.63 3.55
N ASP A 58 -0.52 -7.14 4.77
CA ASP A 58 -1.47 -8.20 5.06
C ASP A 58 -2.93 -7.70 4.96
N PHE A 59 -3.87 -8.66 4.95
CA PHE A 59 -5.29 -8.33 4.76
C PHE A 59 -5.85 -7.45 5.88
N ALA A 60 -5.48 -7.68 7.13
CA ALA A 60 -5.96 -6.90 8.27
C ALA A 60 -5.49 -5.45 8.18
N THR A 61 -4.23 -5.24 7.86
CA THR A 61 -3.65 -3.91 7.66
C THR A 61 -4.31 -3.18 6.49
N LYS A 62 -4.52 -3.87 5.35
CA LYS A 62 -5.25 -3.29 4.20
C LYS A 62 -6.66 -2.87 4.56
N MET A 63 -7.39 -3.72 5.28
CA MET A 63 -8.74 -3.42 5.77
C MET A 63 -8.77 -2.20 6.67
N LYS A 64 -7.82 -2.11 7.61
CA LYS A 64 -7.72 -0.97 8.53
C LYS A 64 -7.47 0.33 7.76
N LEU A 65 -6.48 0.34 6.88
CA LEU A 65 -6.12 1.52 6.08
C LEU A 65 -7.27 1.91 5.13
N ALA A 66 -7.89 0.95 4.43
CA ALA A 66 -8.98 1.25 3.52
C ALA A 66 -10.20 1.86 4.23
N LYS A 67 -10.53 1.39 5.43
CA LYS A 67 -11.59 1.99 6.26
C LYS A 67 -11.26 3.41 6.74
N GLN A 68 -9.98 3.69 7.00
CA GLN A 68 -9.53 5.04 7.37
C GLN A 68 -9.53 6.00 6.18
N PHE A 69 -9.14 5.53 4.99
CA PHE A 69 -9.12 6.33 3.77
C PHE A 69 -10.53 6.56 3.18
N PHE A 70 -11.41 5.58 3.33
CA PHE A 70 -12.72 5.55 2.66
C PHE A 70 -13.85 5.22 3.66
N PRO A 71 -14.16 6.12 4.60
CA PRO A 71 -15.10 5.84 5.69
C PRO A 71 -16.55 5.68 5.21
N GLY A 72 -16.89 6.19 4.02
CA GLY A 72 -18.24 6.14 3.45
C GLY A 72 -18.59 4.84 2.74
N ILE A 73 -17.66 3.87 2.61
CA ILE A 73 -17.85 2.66 1.83
C ILE A 73 -17.73 1.40 2.68
N ASN A 74 -18.49 0.35 2.35
CA ASN A 74 -18.35 -0.95 2.99
C ASN A 74 -17.07 -1.63 2.51
N VAL A 75 -16.06 -1.75 3.38
CA VAL A 75 -14.74 -2.29 3.03
C VAL A 75 -14.62 -3.75 3.43
N GLY A 76 -14.35 -4.59 2.45
CA GLY A 76 -13.85 -5.95 2.58
C GLY A 76 -14.79 -6.94 3.25
N HIS A 77 -14.43 -8.23 3.13
CA HIS A 77 -15.03 -9.33 3.87
C HIS A 77 -14.03 -10.48 3.95
N GLN A 78 -13.87 -11.10 5.12
CA GLN A 78 -12.84 -12.13 5.34
C GLN A 78 -12.97 -13.36 4.45
N ALA A 79 -14.20 -13.73 4.06
CA ALA A 79 -14.45 -14.87 3.18
C ALA A 79 -14.19 -14.57 1.69
N VAL A 80 -14.04 -13.29 1.30
CA VAL A 80 -13.89 -12.86 -0.09
C VAL A 80 -12.43 -12.76 -0.47
N ARG A 81 -12.00 -13.55 -1.46
CA ARG A 81 -10.63 -13.57 -2.01
C ARG A 81 -10.55 -13.28 -3.49
N THR A 82 -11.69 -13.36 -4.20
CA THR A 82 -11.79 -13.18 -5.65
C THR A 82 -13.00 -12.32 -6.00
N PRO A 83 -13.03 -11.70 -7.20
CA PRO A 83 -14.21 -10.96 -7.67
C PRO A 83 -15.48 -11.83 -7.72
N ILE A 84 -15.36 -13.11 -8.06
CA ILE A 84 -16.47 -14.08 -8.09
C ILE A 84 -17.06 -14.25 -6.68
N GLN A 85 -16.22 -14.46 -5.67
CA GLN A 85 -16.67 -14.56 -4.27
C GLN A 85 -17.27 -13.25 -3.76
N ALA A 86 -16.82 -12.10 -4.27
CA ALA A 86 -17.46 -10.83 -3.94
C ALA A 86 -18.90 -10.76 -4.45
N LEU A 87 -19.13 -11.24 -5.67
CA LEU A 87 -20.49 -11.36 -6.24
C LEU A 87 -21.34 -12.38 -5.47
N GLU A 88 -20.80 -13.55 -5.13
CA GLU A 88 -21.49 -14.53 -4.26
C GLU A 88 -21.90 -13.89 -2.92
N GLN A 89 -21.02 -13.10 -2.32
CA GLN A 89 -21.31 -12.40 -1.07
C GLN A 89 -22.45 -11.39 -1.22
N LEU A 90 -22.43 -10.58 -2.30
CA LEU A 90 -23.48 -9.61 -2.58
C LEU A 90 -24.84 -10.28 -2.82
N GLN A 91 -24.86 -11.37 -3.57
CA GLN A 91 -26.08 -12.15 -3.77
C GLN A 91 -26.61 -12.69 -2.44
N GLY A 92 -25.73 -13.20 -1.57
CA GLY A 92 -26.10 -13.65 -0.21
C GLY A 92 -26.70 -12.54 0.66
N LEU A 93 -26.39 -11.27 0.38
CA LEU A 93 -26.97 -10.08 1.01
C LEU A 93 -28.28 -9.60 0.34
N GLY A 94 -28.75 -10.34 -0.69
CA GLY A 94 -30.01 -10.07 -1.36
C GLY A 94 -29.96 -9.00 -2.45
N TYR A 95 -28.76 -8.64 -2.94
CA TYR A 95 -28.64 -7.75 -4.10
C TYR A 95 -29.08 -8.49 -5.37
N THR A 96 -29.80 -7.78 -6.22
CA THR A 96 -30.32 -8.30 -7.50
C THR A 96 -29.57 -7.75 -8.70
N ASP A 97 -28.90 -6.62 -8.54
CA ASP A 97 -28.18 -5.90 -9.58
C ASP A 97 -26.83 -5.40 -9.06
N VAL A 98 -25.80 -5.44 -9.92
CA VAL A 98 -24.44 -5.03 -9.56
C VAL A 98 -23.86 -4.09 -10.61
N VAL A 99 -23.27 -2.99 -10.15
CA VAL A 99 -22.36 -2.16 -10.94
C VAL A 99 -20.94 -2.42 -10.44
N PHE A 100 -20.10 -3.03 -11.30
CA PHE A 100 -18.71 -3.31 -10.99
C PHE A 100 -17.82 -2.22 -11.58
N ILE A 101 -17.03 -1.55 -10.75
CA ILE A 101 -16.14 -0.47 -11.16
C ILE A 101 -14.72 -1.02 -11.33
N ALA A 102 -14.11 -0.78 -12.51
CA ALA A 102 -12.77 -1.22 -12.84
C ALA A 102 -11.95 -0.12 -13.54
N GLY A 103 -10.65 -0.31 -13.63
CA GLY A 103 -9.82 0.49 -14.55
C GLY A 103 -10.24 0.27 -16.00
N SER A 104 -10.09 1.28 -16.86
CA SER A 104 -10.52 1.23 -18.28
C SER A 104 -9.98 0.01 -19.02
N ASP A 105 -8.73 -0.37 -18.74
CA ASP A 105 -8.02 -1.52 -19.32
C ASP A 105 -8.62 -2.90 -18.95
N ARG A 106 -9.55 -2.96 -18.01
CA ARG A 106 -10.10 -4.21 -17.46
C ARG A 106 -11.60 -4.38 -17.63
N VAL A 107 -12.30 -3.37 -18.12
CA VAL A 107 -13.76 -3.37 -18.25
C VAL A 107 -14.24 -4.57 -19.05
N ASP A 108 -13.75 -4.75 -20.27
CA ASP A 108 -14.16 -5.84 -21.16
C ASP A 108 -13.84 -7.22 -20.58
N GLY A 109 -12.67 -7.35 -19.94
CA GLY A 109 -12.24 -8.60 -19.31
C GLY A 109 -13.15 -9.01 -18.16
N PHE A 110 -13.54 -8.08 -17.31
CA PHE A 110 -14.47 -8.36 -16.21
C PHE A 110 -15.89 -8.57 -16.70
N GLN A 111 -16.37 -7.77 -17.68
CA GLN A 111 -17.71 -7.99 -18.24
C GLN A 111 -17.83 -9.41 -18.81
N LYS A 112 -16.90 -9.81 -19.66
CA LYS A 112 -16.86 -11.17 -20.22
C LYS A 112 -16.78 -12.26 -19.14
N LEU A 113 -15.98 -12.04 -18.10
CA LEU A 113 -15.87 -12.98 -16.98
C LEU A 113 -17.23 -13.15 -16.27
N PHE A 114 -17.89 -12.05 -15.95
CA PHE A 114 -19.15 -12.09 -15.22
C PHE A 114 -20.29 -12.66 -16.06
N ASP A 115 -20.37 -12.31 -17.35
CA ASP A 115 -21.34 -12.87 -18.29
C ASP A 115 -21.19 -14.40 -18.42
N THR A 116 -19.95 -14.89 -18.35
CA THR A 116 -19.67 -16.32 -18.40
C THR A 116 -20.23 -17.08 -17.19
N TYR A 117 -20.25 -16.47 -16.01
CA TYR A 117 -20.65 -17.16 -14.77
C TYR A 117 -22.03 -16.76 -14.26
N ASN A 118 -22.64 -15.67 -14.75
CA ASN A 118 -23.94 -15.21 -14.27
C ASN A 118 -25.04 -16.22 -14.62
N GLY A 119 -25.54 -16.91 -13.60
CA GLY A 119 -26.56 -17.93 -13.76
C GLY A 119 -26.09 -19.23 -14.44
N GLN A 120 -24.78 -19.39 -14.66
CA GLN A 120 -24.19 -20.57 -15.28
C GLN A 120 -23.44 -21.42 -14.25
N PRO A 121 -23.50 -22.77 -14.36
CA PRO A 121 -22.75 -23.64 -13.48
C PRO A 121 -21.24 -23.57 -13.76
N ASP A 122 -20.46 -23.59 -12.69
CA ASP A 122 -19.02 -23.77 -12.78
C ASP A 122 -18.64 -25.24 -13.09
N LYS A 123 -17.33 -25.54 -13.11
CA LYS A 123 -16.83 -26.90 -13.37
C LYS A 123 -17.28 -27.93 -12.33
N THR A 124 -17.77 -27.52 -11.18
CA THR A 124 -18.32 -28.38 -10.12
C THR A 124 -19.83 -28.55 -10.21
N GLY A 125 -20.48 -27.87 -11.15
CA GLY A 125 -21.93 -27.85 -11.32
C GLY A 125 -22.64 -26.85 -10.41
N LYS A 126 -21.91 -26.04 -9.63
CA LYS A 126 -22.46 -24.98 -8.80
C LYS A 126 -22.65 -23.70 -9.60
N VAL A 127 -23.81 -23.06 -9.49
CA VAL A 127 -24.03 -21.69 -9.97
C VAL A 127 -23.51 -20.72 -8.90
N PRO A 128 -22.39 -20.02 -9.13
CA PRO A 128 -21.78 -19.16 -8.09
C PRO A 128 -22.67 -17.97 -7.75
N PHE A 129 -23.28 -17.34 -8.73
CA PHE A 129 -24.21 -16.22 -8.55
C PHE A 129 -25.18 -16.11 -9.74
N LYS A 130 -26.28 -15.42 -9.49
CA LYS A 130 -27.27 -15.07 -10.51
C LYS A 130 -27.88 -13.72 -10.21
N PHE A 131 -27.50 -12.69 -10.95
CA PHE A 131 -28.05 -11.34 -10.89
C PHE A 131 -28.94 -11.06 -12.10
N ASN A 132 -29.88 -10.12 -11.95
CA ASN A 132 -30.66 -9.60 -13.07
C ASN A 132 -29.74 -8.86 -14.05
N SER A 133 -28.83 -8.05 -13.52
CA SER A 133 -27.79 -7.39 -14.30
C SER A 133 -26.45 -7.28 -13.56
N ILE A 134 -25.35 -7.40 -14.32
CA ILE A 134 -24.01 -7.04 -13.87
C ILE A 134 -23.42 -6.13 -14.94
N LYS A 135 -23.23 -4.87 -14.60
CA LYS A 135 -22.65 -3.87 -15.49
C LYS A 135 -21.26 -3.51 -15.02
N VAL A 136 -20.26 -3.65 -15.90
CA VAL A 136 -18.89 -3.19 -15.63
C VAL A 136 -18.70 -1.79 -16.18
N VAL A 137 -18.28 -0.85 -15.37
CA VAL A 137 -18.04 0.54 -15.77
C VAL A 137 -16.61 0.96 -15.45
N SER A 138 -16.07 1.87 -16.25
CA SER A 138 -14.73 2.42 -16.05
C SER A 138 -14.73 3.44 -14.93
N ALA A 139 -13.70 3.38 -14.07
CA ALA A 139 -13.37 4.45 -13.13
C ALA A 139 -12.61 5.62 -13.79
N GLY A 140 -12.51 5.63 -15.10
CA GLY A 140 -11.70 6.56 -15.88
C GLY A 140 -10.35 5.96 -16.29
N GLU A 141 -9.66 6.69 -17.16
CA GLU A 141 -8.31 6.32 -17.57
C GLU A 141 -7.31 6.56 -16.46
N ARG A 142 -6.29 5.73 -16.45
CA ARG A 142 -5.14 5.88 -15.58
C ARG A 142 -3.97 6.29 -16.46
N ASP A 143 -3.42 7.46 -16.19
CA ASP A 143 -2.17 7.89 -16.77
C ASP A 143 -1.00 7.47 -15.85
N PRO A 144 -0.28 6.40 -16.17
CA PRO A 144 0.87 5.96 -15.37
C PRO A 144 2.08 6.87 -15.53
N ASP A 145 2.09 7.72 -16.57
CA ASP A 145 3.18 8.63 -16.91
C ASP A 145 2.91 10.07 -16.44
N ALA A 146 1.75 10.32 -15.83
CA ALA A 146 1.46 11.62 -15.22
C ALA A 146 2.50 11.97 -14.15
N ASP A 147 2.88 13.24 -14.12
CA ASP A 147 3.78 13.79 -13.11
C ASP A 147 3.09 13.93 -11.73
N GLY A 148 3.89 13.82 -10.68
CA GLY A 148 3.44 14.05 -9.30
C GLY A 148 2.45 13.00 -8.77
N ALA A 149 1.46 13.48 -8.02
CA ALA A 149 0.50 12.64 -7.29
C ALA A 149 -0.36 11.73 -8.20
N GLU A 150 -0.73 12.20 -9.39
CA GLU A 150 -1.55 11.44 -10.34
C GLU A 150 -0.82 10.24 -10.94
N GLY A 151 0.49 10.36 -11.19
CA GLY A 151 1.35 9.29 -11.66
C GLY A 151 1.82 8.31 -10.58
N MET A 152 1.47 8.56 -9.29
CA MET A 152 1.90 7.69 -8.19
C MET A 152 1.15 6.37 -8.17
N SER A 153 1.84 5.32 -8.59
CA SER A 153 1.35 3.94 -8.53
C SER A 153 1.76 3.25 -7.22
N ALA A 154 1.05 2.18 -6.85
CA ALA A 154 1.45 1.35 -5.71
C ALA A 154 2.88 0.80 -5.87
N SER A 155 3.35 0.58 -7.11
CA SER A 155 4.74 0.16 -7.38
C SER A 155 5.73 1.27 -7.10
N LYS A 156 5.46 2.51 -7.55
CA LYS A 156 6.30 3.69 -7.24
C LYS A 156 6.34 3.94 -5.73
N MET A 157 5.19 3.84 -5.04
CA MET A 157 5.16 3.98 -3.57
C MET A 157 5.98 2.91 -2.85
N ARG A 158 5.90 1.63 -3.28
CA ARG A 158 6.74 0.59 -2.68
C ARG A 158 8.23 0.83 -2.96
N ALA A 159 8.59 1.34 -4.13
CA ALA A 159 9.97 1.71 -4.44
C ALA A 159 10.47 2.85 -3.53
N ALA A 160 9.67 3.89 -3.33
CA ALA A 160 9.97 4.98 -2.39
C ALA A 160 10.12 4.46 -0.95
N ALA A 161 9.21 3.57 -0.51
CA ALA A 161 9.30 2.94 0.81
C ALA A 161 10.58 2.10 0.98
N ALA A 162 10.98 1.36 -0.05
CA ALA A 162 12.22 0.58 -0.03
C ALA A 162 13.47 1.48 0.04
N ALA A 163 13.42 2.63 -0.64
CA ALA A 163 14.51 3.61 -0.67
C ALA A 163 14.60 4.50 0.59
N GLY A 164 13.63 4.40 1.53
CA GLY A 164 13.61 5.27 2.70
C GLY A 164 13.02 6.66 2.42
N ASP A 165 12.42 6.87 1.25
CA ASP A 165 11.89 8.17 0.80
C ASP A 165 10.41 8.32 1.16
N LEU A 166 10.18 8.87 2.36
CA LEU A 166 8.82 9.15 2.85
C LEU A 166 8.16 10.28 2.05
N GLU A 167 8.93 11.27 1.59
CA GLU A 167 8.38 12.45 0.89
C GLU A 167 7.74 12.02 -0.43
N SER A 168 8.47 11.27 -1.26
CA SER A 168 7.93 10.70 -2.49
C SER A 168 6.77 9.74 -2.22
N PHE A 169 6.87 8.91 -1.17
CA PHE A 169 5.80 8.00 -0.78
C PHE A 169 4.50 8.75 -0.45
N ALA A 170 4.60 9.84 0.33
CA ALA A 170 3.46 10.62 0.79
C ALA A 170 2.65 11.25 -0.35
N GLN A 171 3.28 11.55 -1.50
CA GLN A 171 2.59 12.09 -2.68
C GLN A 171 1.49 11.15 -3.22
N GLY A 172 1.65 9.84 -3.01
CA GLY A 172 0.67 8.85 -3.48
C GLY A 172 -0.43 8.51 -2.47
N VAL A 173 -0.36 9.05 -1.24
CA VAL A 173 -1.28 8.68 -0.15
C VAL A 173 -2.59 9.45 -0.26
N PRO A 174 -3.76 8.78 -0.21
CA PRO A 174 -5.06 9.45 -0.32
C PRO A 174 -5.32 10.51 0.78
N THR A 175 -4.82 10.27 1.98
CA THR A 175 -4.96 11.18 3.13
C THR A 175 -3.58 11.43 3.73
N PRO A 176 -2.98 12.62 3.53
CA PRO A 176 -1.62 12.92 3.98
C PRO A 176 -1.33 12.62 5.46
N ALA A 177 -2.31 12.83 6.33
CA ALA A 177 -2.18 12.55 7.77
C ALA A 177 -1.89 11.07 8.10
N LEU A 178 -2.18 10.15 7.18
CA LEU A 178 -1.92 8.71 7.34
C LEU A 178 -0.65 8.24 6.61
N ALA A 179 0.12 9.16 6.00
CA ALA A 179 1.28 8.82 5.20
C ALA A 179 2.33 8.04 5.99
N GLN A 180 2.72 8.53 7.16
CA GLN A 180 3.70 7.86 8.02
C GLN A 180 3.23 6.45 8.43
N GLN A 181 1.99 6.33 8.90
CA GLN A 181 1.43 5.03 9.32
C GLN A 181 1.45 4.01 8.18
N MET A 182 1.07 4.42 6.97
CA MET A 182 1.05 3.54 5.82
C MET A 182 2.46 3.20 5.33
N TYR A 183 3.37 4.17 5.35
CA TYR A 183 4.77 4.00 5.01
C TYR A 183 5.45 2.94 5.89
N ASP A 184 5.31 3.06 7.21
CA ASP A 184 5.88 2.12 8.18
C ASP A 184 5.31 0.71 7.98
N ALA A 185 3.98 0.61 7.76
CA ALA A 185 3.34 -0.68 7.48
C ALA A 185 3.87 -1.33 6.20
N VAL A 186 4.09 -0.54 5.13
CA VAL A 186 4.64 -1.03 3.85
C VAL A 186 6.08 -1.50 4.04
N ARG A 187 6.95 -0.71 4.68
CA ARG A 187 8.34 -1.06 4.98
C ARG A 187 8.43 -2.35 5.79
N LYS A 188 7.65 -2.44 6.87
CA LYS A 188 7.54 -3.64 7.70
C LYS A 188 7.12 -4.87 6.88
N GLY A 189 6.10 -4.73 6.05
CA GLY A 189 5.61 -5.82 5.22
C GLY A 189 6.59 -6.23 4.11
N MET A 190 7.44 -5.32 3.65
CA MET A 190 8.53 -5.59 2.72
C MET A 190 9.73 -6.26 3.40
N GLY A 191 9.78 -6.28 4.75
CA GLY A 191 10.94 -6.75 5.50
C GLY A 191 12.11 -5.77 5.42
N VAL A 192 11.85 -4.51 5.02
CA VAL A 192 12.86 -3.46 5.11
C VAL A 192 13.10 -3.23 6.60
N LYS A 193 14.26 -3.61 7.07
CA LYS A 193 14.68 -3.23 8.41
C LYS A 193 14.83 -1.71 8.38
N ASP A 194 14.07 -1.02 9.21
CA ASP A 194 14.48 0.33 9.56
C ASP A 194 15.90 0.17 10.10
N GLU A 195 16.86 0.78 9.44
CA GLU A 195 18.02 1.20 10.22
C GLU A 195 17.37 2.01 11.33
N GLN A 196 17.27 1.40 12.50
CA GLN A 196 16.78 2.13 13.65
C GLN A 196 17.58 3.42 13.62
N PRO A 197 16.93 4.61 13.70
CA PRO A 197 17.70 5.75 14.15
C PRO A 197 18.39 5.18 15.37
N VAL A 198 19.71 5.13 15.35
CA VAL A 198 20.47 4.76 16.52
C VAL A 198 19.81 5.66 17.56
N GLU A 199 18.98 5.05 18.44
CA GLU A 199 18.42 5.83 19.53
C GLU A 199 19.61 6.59 20.00
N GLU A 200 19.47 7.91 20.16
CA GLU A 200 20.48 8.71 20.84
C GLU A 200 20.55 8.15 22.25
N SER A 201 20.85 6.86 22.33
CA SER A 201 21.21 6.17 23.54
C SER A 201 22.50 6.87 23.93
N ASP A 202 22.49 7.49 25.08
CA ASP A 202 23.54 8.15 25.79
C ASP A 202 24.93 7.49 25.61
N LEU A 203 25.46 7.45 24.39
CA LEU A 203 26.81 7.08 24.08
C LEU A 203 27.67 8.25 24.52
N VAL A 204 28.03 8.20 25.78
CA VAL A 204 28.93 9.13 26.44
C VAL A 204 30.32 8.77 25.96
N LEU A 205 30.74 9.30 24.81
CA LEU A 205 32.06 9.08 24.23
C LEU A 205 32.94 10.32 24.50
N ASP A 206 34.15 10.10 24.96
CA ASP A 206 35.21 11.08 24.80
C ASP A 206 35.69 11.10 23.34
N LYS A 207 36.58 12.04 22.97
CA LYS A 207 37.05 12.17 21.61
C LYS A 207 37.73 10.87 21.09
N GLY A 208 38.38 10.11 21.94
CA GLY A 208 39.01 8.83 21.60
C GLY A 208 37.98 7.74 21.32
N GLY A 209 36.96 7.64 22.16
CA GLY A 209 35.85 6.71 22.00
C GLY A 209 34.99 7.02 20.75
N LEU A 210 34.85 8.30 20.38
CA LEU A 210 34.20 8.68 19.14
C LEU A 210 34.95 8.15 17.91
N VAL A 211 36.27 8.30 17.88
CA VAL A 211 37.09 7.79 16.75
C VAL A 211 37.03 6.28 16.68
N GLU A 212 37.02 5.59 17.80
CA GLU A 212 36.91 4.12 17.88
C GLU A 212 35.51 3.63 17.40
N TYR A 213 34.45 4.26 17.84
CA TYR A 213 33.10 4.00 17.37
C TYR A 213 32.94 4.21 15.85
N LEU A 214 33.46 5.31 15.32
CA LEU A 214 33.47 5.61 13.90
C LEU A 214 34.26 4.56 13.11
N ARG A 215 35.41 4.11 13.63
CA ARG A 215 36.22 3.06 13.03
C ARG A 215 35.46 1.75 12.92
N ASP A 216 34.82 1.31 14.00
CA ASP A 216 34.10 0.04 14.01
C ASP A 216 32.88 0.08 13.10
N MET A 217 32.15 1.21 13.03
CA MET A 217 31.05 1.41 12.11
C MET A 217 31.49 1.40 10.65
N ILE A 218 32.60 2.09 10.33
CA ILE A 218 33.17 2.09 8.97
C ILE A 218 33.66 0.69 8.58
N LYS A 219 34.32 -0.02 9.49
CA LYS A 219 34.79 -1.39 9.27
C LYS A 219 33.65 -2.36 9.00
N ASP A 220 32.60 -2.31 9.80
CA ASP A 220 31.40 -3.13 9.63
C ASP A 220 30.70 -2.86 8.29
N TYR A 221 30.72 -1.62 7.82
CA TYR A 221 30.12 -1.23 6.55
C TYR A 221 30.97 -1.67 5.36
N VAL A 222 32.28 -1.45 5.40
CA VAL A 222 33.24 -1.85 4.35
C VAL A 222 33.28 -3.37 4.19
N MET A 223 33.15 -4.13 5.27
CA MET A 223 33.12 -5.60 5.20
C MET A 223 31.82 -6.17 4.60
N LYS A 224 30.77 -5.38 4.54
CA LYS A 224 29.45 -5.82 4.02
C LYS A 224 29.15 -5.36 2.60
N GLU A 225 29.83 -4.34 2.11
CA GLU A 225 29.51 -3.70 0.84
C GLU A 225 30.77 -3.28 0.04
N ASP A 226 30.92 -3.84 -1.16
CA ASP A 226 31.96 -3.42 -2.13
C ASP A 226 31.59 -2.11 -2.87
N ASP A 227 30.56 -1.39 -2.43
CA ASP A 227 30.00 -0.24 -3.13
C ASP A 227 30.55 1.08 -2.57
N VAL A 228 31.55 1.61 -3.25
CA VAL A 228 32.22 2.90 -2.92
C VAL A 228 31.23 4.08 -2.87
N GLU A 229 30.16 4.03 -3.66
CA GLU A 229 29.15 5.10 -3.69
C GLU A 229 28.34 5.14 -2.41
N LYS A 230 27.95 4.00 -1.89
CA LYS A 230 27.20 3.89 -0.63
C LYS A 230 28.08 4.30 0.55
N LEU A 231 29.33 3.88 0.57
CA LEU A 231 30.30 4.33 1.58
C LEU A 231 30.46 5.85 1.56
N SER A 232 30.57 6.46 0.38
CA SER A 232 30.65 7.91 0.23
C SER A 232 29.41 8.64 0.76
N LYS A 233 28.21 8.07 0.53
CA LYS A 233 26.95 8.62 1.07
C LYS A 233 26.90 8.51 2.60
N LEU A 234 27.32 7.39 3.17
CA LEU A 234 27.41 7.20 4.62
C LEU A 234 28.34 8.23 5.26
N LEU A 235 29.54 8.39 4.73
CA LEU A 235 30.54 9.33 5.25
C LEU A 235 30.05 10.78 5.19
N LYS A 236 29.40 11.17 4.07
CA LYS A 236 28.76 12.50 3.94
C LYS A 236 27.62 12.70 4.94
N PHE A 237 26.86 11.66 5.24
CA PHE A 237 25.77 11.71 6.20
C PHE A 237 26.28 11.86 7.66
N MET A 238 27.45 11.30 7.97
CA MET A 238 28.05 11.36 9.30
C MET A 238 28.68 12.73 9.61
N VAL A 239 29.23 13.41 8.60
CA VAL A 239 29.84 14.73 8.78
C VAL A 239 28.80 15.74 9.23
N GLY A 240 29.09 16.42 10.33
CA GLY A 240 28.22 17.45 10.91
C GLY A 240 27.20 16.95 11.92
N LYS A 241 27.05 15.63 12.12
CA LYS A 241 26.22 15.12 13.23
C LYS A 241 26.84 15.43 14.59
N GLU A 242 25.98 15.68 15.55
CA GLU A 242 26.38 15.89 16.95
C GLU A 242 26.21 14.58 17.73
N VAL A 243 27.21 14.21 18.51
CA VAL A 243 27.17 13.11 19.48
C VAL A 243 27.37 13.67 20.89
N LYS A 244 26.61 13.12 21.84
CA LYS A 244 26.78 13.50 23.26
C LYS A 244 28.07 12.90 23.82
N ALA A 245 28.78 13.67 24.59
CA ALA A 245 29.99 13.27 25.30
C ALA A 245 29.81 13.32 26.82
N HIS A 246 30.78 12.77 27.55
CA HIS A 246 30.76 12.78 29.01
C HIS A 246 30.64 14.20 29.56
N GLY A 247 29.77 14.43 30.54
CA GLY A 247 29.58 15.74 31.16
C GLY A 247 28.71 16.74 30.37
N ASN A 248 27.77 16.28 29.56
CA ASN A 248 26.88 17.14 28.75
C ASN A 248 27.56 17.91 27.60
N GLN A 249 28.79 17.59 27.25
CA GLN A 249 29.45 18.15 26.09
C GLN A 249 28.89 17.47 24.82
N ARG A 250 28.79 18.25 23.75
CA ARG A 250 28.41 17.74 22.40
C ARG A 250 29.60 17.89 21.47
N TYR A 251 29.95 16.82 20.78
CA TYR A 251 30.95 16.85 19.73
C TYR A 251 30.28 16.75 18.37
N ARG A 252 30.70 17.60 17.44
CA ARG A 252 30.27 17.53 16.05
C ARG A 252 31.27 16.69 15.29
N ILE A 253 30.82 15.66 14.61
CA ILE A 253 31.67 14.80 13.76
C ILE A 253 32.22 15.64 12.62
N THR A 254 33.54 15.71 12.51
CA THR A 254 34.23 16.39 11.41
C THR A 254 34.75 15.41 10.38
N ALA A 255 35.08 15.88 9.20
CA ALA A 255 35.76 15.08 8.20
C ALA A 255 37.12 14.54 8.69
N GLU A 256 37.79 15.29 9.56
CA GLU A 256 39.09 14.90 10.16
C GLU A 256 38.91 13.71 11.11
N ASP A 257 37.86 13.68 11.93
CA ASP A 257 37.55 12.55 12.83
C ASP A 257 37.33 11.26 12.03
N ILE A 258 36.65 11.37 10.89
CA ILE A 258 36.41 10.23 9.98
C ILE A 258 37.74 9.75 9.38
N VAL A 259 38.57 10.65 8.87
CA VAL A 259 39.89 10.31 8.31
C VAL A 259 40.80 9.67 9.36
N GLU A 260 40.77 10.16 10.61
CA GLU A 260 41.53 9.57 11.70
C GLU A 260 41.04 8.16 12.04
N ALA A 261 39.72 7.96 12.09
CA ALA A 261 39.13 6.62 12.29
C ALA A 261 39.54 5.63 11.19
N MET A 262 39.54 6.07 9.93
CA MET A 262 39.98 5.22 8.79
C MET A 262 41.48 4.88 8.84
N LYS A 263 42.35 5.74 9.36
CA LYS A 263 43.77 5.48 9.51
C LYS A 263 44.12 4.48 10.61
N ARG A 264 43.23 4.31 11.59
CA ARG A 264 43.42 3.39 12.73
C ARG A 264 42.88 1.97 12.46
N GLY A 265 42.16 1.75 11.37
CA GLY A 265 41.65 0.44 10.91
C GLY A 265 42.52 -0.22 9.93
#